data_967dace71095ea8582e612c98f59b9c3
#
_entry.id   967dace71095ea8582e612c98f59b9c3
#
_cell.length_a   1.000
_cell.length_b   1.000
_cell.length_c   1.000
_cell.angle_alpha   90.00
_cell.angle_beta   90.00
_cell.angle_gamma   90.00
#
_symmetry.space_group_name_H-M   'P 1'
#
loop_
_entity.id
_entity.type
_entity.pdbx_description
1 polymer ?
#
loop_
_entity_poly.entity_id
_entity_poly.type
_entity_poly.pdbx_seq_one_letter_code
_entity_poly.pdbx_strand_id
1 'polypeptide(L)'
;MTPQEPAARMELATTLPPATALRDVPAVVARIERLGFDTVHVPETTHDSLSVALLAAEHTSRITVRTSMTLAFPRSPMVTAYAAWDLARFSEGRFQLGLATQVRGNIVGRFSVPWDRPAVHLRDYLASIRAIFAAFATGAPLDHEGSHYRFTRLQPYFNPGPLPTAAPALYTGGVNRRICEVAGEVADGFVTHATNSHPSHLRAVVLPGLRAGAERAGRAGIPRVVVVSKSITGPTQAAVAASRAAARQELAFLFSTPAYRTTLDRLGLGEVGERLAEMAASGRWTGLADTLDDETLATLIPHGTYAELPDVLDRAYGGLADGLGLGLPLDPDDDEDFGALLEHLRRIPTSAAAGDPPAAGDPPAAGGPTDETTSAARGDAGSETVS
;
A
#
# COMPACT_ATOMS: atom_id res chain seq x y z
N MET A 1 32.80 -19.99 4.51
CA MET A 1 31.38 -20.08 4.90
C MET A 1 30.86 -18.66 4.97
N THR A 2 30.12 -18.22 3.97
CA THR A 2 29.36 -16.96 4.00
C THR A 2 28.32 -17.10 5.12
N PRO A 3 28.16 -16.12 6.02
CA PRO A 3 27.08 -16.15 6.99
C PRO A 3 25.77 -16.23 6.22
N GLN A 4 24.99 -17.25 6.47
CA GLN A 4 23.63 -17.38 5.97
C GLN A 4 22.85 -16.20 6.55
N GLU A 5 22.42 -15.25 5.71
CA GLU A 5 21.50 -14.20 6.15
C GLU A 5 20.32 -14.86 6.87
N PRO A 6 19.94 -14.39 8.06
CA PRO A 6 18.82 -14.97 8.76
C PRO A 6 17.60 -14.92 7.82
N ALA A 7 16.89 -16.07 7.71
CA ALA A 7 15.70 -16.16 6.90
C ALA A 7 14.80 -14.94 7.16
N ALA A 8 14.44 -14.23 6.09
CA ALA A 8 13.65 -13.01 6.21
C ALA A 8 12.34 -13.33 6.93
N ARG A 9 12.19 -12.84 8.16
CA ARG A 9 10.96 -13.02 8.96
C ARG A 9 9.88 -12.06 8.45
N MET A 10 8.60 -12.43 8.64
CA MET A 10 7.47 -11.57 8.33
C MET A 10 7.55 -10.26 9.15
N GLU A 11 7.59 -9.13 8.46
CA GLU A 11 7.51 -7.79 9.07
C GLU A 11 6.10 -7.56 9.59
N LEU A 12 5.95 -7.10 10.83
CA LEU A 12 4.66 -6.75 11.41
C LEU A 12 4.54 -5.24 11.55
N ALA A 13 3.55 -4.68 10.86
CA ALA A 13 3.29 -3.25 10.85
C ALA A 13 1.90 -2.94 11.42
N THR A 14 1.73 -1.75 11.97
CA THR A 14 0.42 -1.20 12.31
C THR A 14 0.32 0.24 11.86
N THR A 15 -0.90 0.72 11.63
CA THR A 15 -1.14 2.12 11.26
C THR A 15 -1.51 2.92 12.50
N LEU A 16 -0.81 4.03 12.72
CA LEU A 16 -1.20 5.01 13.74
C LEU A 16 -2.65 5.45 13.46
N PRO A 17 -3.58 5.35 14.44
CA PRO A 17 -4.97 5.73 14.21
C PRO A 17 -5.08 7.17 13.68
N PRO A 18 -5.77 7.42 12.55
CA PRO A 18 -5.78 8.73 11.90
C PRO A 18 -6.35 9.88 12.75
N ALA A 19 -7.19 9.56 13.74
CA ALA A 19 -7.78 10.52 14.65
C ALA A 19 -6.91 10.83 15.88
N THR A 20 -5.72 10.24 16.01
CA THR A 20 -4.83 10.48 17.16
C THR A 20 -4.41 11.95 17.18
N ALA A 21 -4.75 12.68 18.25
CA ALA A 21 -4.31 14.06 18.41
C ALA A 21 -2.77 14.10 18.54
N LEU A 22 -2.12 15.16 18.04
CA LEU A 22 -0.65 15.25 18.05
C LEU A 22 -0.04 15.05 19.44
N ARG A 23 -0.72 15.55 20.49
CA ARG A 23 -0.27 15.38 21.89
C ARG A 23 -0.28 13.93 22.38
N ASP A 24 -1.11 13.08 21.76
CA ASP A 24 -1.32 11.68 22.16
C ASP A 24 -0.45 10.71 21.35
N VAL A 25 0.17 11.17 20.24
CA VAL A 25 1.07 10.37 19.41
C VAL A 25 2.16 9.68 20.25
N PRO A 26 2.85 10.36 21.21
CA PRO A 26 3.86 9.72 22.03
C PRO A 26 3.39 8.47 22.77
N ALA A 27 2.24 8.55 23.42
CA ALA A 27 1.67 7.43 24.16
C ALA A 27 1.28 6.26 23.26
N VAL A 28 0.67 6.57 22.11
CA VAL A 28 0.23 5.56 21.14
C VAL A 28 1.42 4.84 20.51
N VAL A 29 2.45 5.54 20.06
CA VAL A 29 3.62 4.89 19.43
C VAL A 29 4.45 4.11 20.43
N ALA A 30 4.55 4.56 21.68
CA ALA A 30 5.17 3.79 22.74
C ALA A 30 4.42 2.48 23.05
N ARG A 31 3.06 2.48 23.00
CA ARG A 31 2.26 1.27 23.09
C ARG A 31 2.52 0.35 21.90
N ILE A 32 2.54 0.87 20.67
CA ILE A 32 2.83 0.11 19.45
C ILE A 32 4.20 -0.59 19.56
N GLU A 33 5.22 0.12 20.01
CA GLU A 33 6.56 -0.44 20.18
C GLU A 33 6.61 -1.52 21.29
N ARG A 34 5.89 -1.33 22.40
CA ARG A 34 5.76 -2.34 23.48
C ARG A 34 5.03 -3.60 23.02
N LEU A 35 4.00 -3.48 22.19
CA LEU A 35 3.29 -4.62 21.60
C LEU A 35 4.21 -5.48 20.72
N GLY A 36 5.34 -4.94 20.27
CA GLY A 36 6.31 -5.69 19.49
C GLY A 36 6.19 -5.52 17.97
N PHE A 37 5.46 -4.54 17.47
CA PHE A 37 5.48 -4.25 16.03
C PHE A 37 6.88 -3.84 15.55
N ASP A 38 7.19 -4.17 14.30
CA ASP A 38 8.45 -3.81 13.65
C ASP A 38 8.37 -2.42 13.01
N THR A 39 7.18 -2.03 12.53
CA THR A 39 6.96 -0.78 11.80
C THR A 39 5.66 -0.11 12.21
N VAL A 40 5.71 1.20 12.44
CA VAL A 40 4.52 2.05 12.51
C VAL A 40 4.32 2.79 11.20
N HIS A 41 3.14 2.63 10.60
CA HIS A 41 2.69 3.38 9.44
C HIS A 41 2.06 4.71 9.88
N VAL A 42 2.59 5.81 9.40
CA VAL A 42 2.08 7.17 9.66
C VAL A 42 1.29 7.65 8.45
N PRO A 43 -0.05 7.72 8.53
CA PRO A 43 -0.89 8.17 7.42
C PRO A 43 -0.91 9.70 7.33
N GLU A 44 -1.18 10.23 6.13
CA GLU A 44 -1.49 11.65 5.94
C GLU A 44 -2.98 11.85 5.72
N THR A 45 -3.67 12.27 6.77
CA THR A 45 -5.12 12.46 6.76
C THR A 45 -5.51 13.85 7.27
N THR A 46 -5.63 14.01 8.59
CA THR A 46 -5.92 15.28 9.29
C THR A 46 -4.66 16.03 9.67
N HIS A 47 -3.53 15.32 9.79
CA HIS A 47 -2.22 15.86 10.13
C HIS A 47 -1.22 15.65 9.00
N ASP A 48 -0.19 16.50 8.96
CA ASP A 48 0.99 16.32 8.11
C ASP A 48 1.78 15.08 8.57
N SER A 49 1.99 14.14 7.67
CA SER A 49 2.60 12.85 7.99
C SER A 49 4.06 12.97 8.46
N LEU A 50 4.82 13.93 7.93
CA LEU A 50 6.24 14.11 8.29
C LEU A 50 6.38 14.68 9.68
N SER A 51 5.48 15.61 10.09
CA SER A 51 5.43 16.13 11.46
C SER A 51 5.05 15.04 12.47
N VAL A 52 4.09 14.19 12.13
CA VAL A 52 3.72 13.03 12.98
C VAL A 52 4.85 12.00 13.03
N ALA A 53 5.54 11.76 11.91
CA ALA A 53 6.68 10.85 11.86
C ALA A 53 7.85 11.32 12.77
N LEU A 54 8.07 12.63 12.86
CA LEU A 54 9.06 13.19 13.79
C LEU A 54 8.69 12.88 15.25
N LEU A 55 7.43 13.11 15.64
CA LEU A 55 6.95 12.77 16.98
C LEU A 55 7.05 11.27 17.26
N ALA A 56 6.72 10.43 16.29
CA ALA A 56 6.84 8.98 16.41
C ALA A 56 8.31 8.56 16.60
N ALA A 57 9.23 9.11 15.83
CA ALA A 57 10.65 8.80 15.91
C ALA A 57 11.28 9.25 17.23
N GLU A 58 10.87 10.41 17.77
CA GLU A 58 11.33 10.95 19.06
C GLU A 58 10.95 10.04 20.24
N HIS A 59 9.76 9.44 20.19
CA HIS A 59 9.17 8.68 21.31
C HIS A 59 9.25 7.15 21.14
N THR A 60 10.11 6.69 20.22
CA THR A 60 10.40 5.27 19.97
C THR A 60 11.91 5.06 19.82
N SER A 61 12.37 3.83 20.05
CA SER A 61 13.80 3.52 20.05
C SER A 61 14.20 2.41 19.05
N ARG A 62 13.28 1.57 18.65
CA ARG A 62 13.54 0.38 17.81
C ARG A 62 12.67 0.29 16.58
N ILE A 63 11.42 0.72 16.69
CA ILE A 63 10.44 0.58 15.63
C ILE A 63 10.80 1.43 14.41
N THR A 64 10.61 0.89 13.23
CA THR A 64 10.68 1.64 11.98
C THR A 64 9.49 2.59 11.88
N VAL A 65 9.72 3.84 11.55
CA VAL A 65 8.69 4.83 11.28
C VAL A 65 8.58 4.99 9.77
N ARG A 66 7.47 4.56 9.19
CA ARG A 66 7.20 4.65 7.75
C ARG A 66 6.00 5.53 7.49
N THR A 67 6.14 6.58 6.68
CA THR A 67 4.93 7.26 6.19
C THR A 67 4.15 6.35 5.26
N SER A 68 2.83 6.29 5.42
CA SER A 68 1.97 5.38 4.65
C SER A 68 0.56 5.96 4.42
N MET A 69 0.44 6.95 3.48
CA MET A 69 1.51 7.52 2.68
C MET A 69 1.54 9.03 2.81
N THR A 70 2.70 9.64 2.70
CA THR A 70 2.83 11.08 2.42
C THR A 70 2.29 11.38 1.02
N LEU A 71 1.53 12.47 0.87
CA LEU A 71 1.02 12.88 -0.43
C LEU A 71 2.12 13.55 -1.25
N ALA A 72 2.48 12.96 -2.39
CA ALA A 72 3.58 13.44 -3.21
C ALA A 72 3.31 14.80 -3.85
N PHE A 73 2.18 14.93 -4.57
CA PHE A 73 1.95 16.05 -5.48
C PHE A 73 1.79 17.44 -4.85
N PRO A 74 1.26 17.57 -3.60
CA PRO A 74 1.23 18.87 -2.93
C PRO A 74 2.60 19.43 -2.54
N ARG A 75 3.67 18.62 -2.63
CA ARG A 75 5.03 18.98 -2.18
C ARG A 75 6.03 18.90 -3.33
N SER A 76 7.06 19.77 -3.30
CA SER A 76 8.23 19.58 -4.16
C SER A 76 9.03 18.36 -3.71
N PRO A 77 9.57 17.54 -4.65
CA PRO A 77 10.53 16.48 -4.31
C PRO A 77 11.70 16.95 -3.45
N MET A 78 12.21 18.16 -3.70
CA MET A 78 13.31 18.73 -2.89
C MET A 78 12.91 18.94 -1.44
N VAL A 79 11.73 19.53 -1.19
CA VAL A 79 11.24 19.75 0.19
C VAL A 79 11.04 18.43 0.92
N THR A 80 10.44 17.45 0.22
CA THR A 80 10.25 16.10 0.78
C THR A 80 11.59 15.38 1.04
N ALA A 81 12.57 15.56 0.16
CA ALA A 81 13.88 14.96 0.31
C ALA A 81 14.63 15.50 1.54
N TYR A 82 14.60 16.82 1.79
CA TYR A 82 15.16 17.39 3.00
C TYR A 82 14.51 16.83 4.27
N ALA A 83 13.17 16.85 4.31
CA ALA A 83 12.46 16.34 5.49
C ALA A 83 12.74 14.85 5.74
N ALA A 84 12.78 14.03 4.68
CA ALA A 84 13.10 12.61 4.79
C ALA A 84 14.55 12.38 5.24
N TRP A 85 15.48 13.21 4.76
CA TRP A 85 16.91 13.13 5.15
C TRP A 85 17.12 13.49 6.61
N ASP A 86 16.43 14.54 7.08
CA ASP A 86 16.46 14.95 8.47
C ASP A 86 15.84 13.91 9.39
N LEU A 87 14.69 13.35 9.00
CA LEU A 87 14.04 12.26 9.75
C LEU A 87 14.92 11.00 9.81
N ALA A 88 15.60 10.64 8.72
CA ALA A 88 16.50 9.50 8.71
C ALA A 88 17.72 9.73 9.65
N ARG A 89 18.29 10.94 9.64
CA ARG A 89 19.38 11.32 10.54
C ARG A 89 18.93 11.30 11.99
N PHE A 90 17.78 11.92 12.27
CA PHE A 90 17.22 12.02 13.61
C PHE A 90 16.85 10.65 14.20
N SER A 91 16.26 9.77 13.39
CA SER A 91 15.85 8.43 13.80
C SER A 91 16.96 7.38 13.73
N GLU A 92 18.20 7.78 13.40
CA GLU A 92 19.33 6.85 13.23
C GLU A 92 19.06 5.75 12.19
N GLY A 93 18.39 6.11 11.07
CA GLY A 93 18.08 5.20 9.95
C GLY A 93 16.77 4.42 10.10
N ARG A 94 15.98 4.65 11.15
CA ARG A 94 14.67 3.99 11.33
C ARG A 94 13.54 4.59 10.50
N PHE A 95 13.77 5.69 9.78
CA PHE A 95 12.75 6.32 8.94
C PHE A 95 12.73 5.74 7.53
N GLN A 96 11.52 5.51 7.01
CA GLN A 96 11.26 5.11 5.63
C GLN A 96 10.19 6.03 5.02
N LEU A 97 10.42 6.48 3.79
CA LEU A 97 9.55 7.43 3.10
C LEU A 97 8.56 6.71 2.19
N GLY A 98 7.29 6.66 2.58
CA GLY A 98 6.22 6.18 1.73
C GLY A 98 5.48 7.35 1.06
N LEU A 99 5.30 7.27 -0.26
CA LEU A 99 4.73 8.32 -1.11
C LEU A 99 3.58 7.78 -1.96
N ALA A 100 2.48 8.54 -2.07
CA ALA A 100 1.37 8.18 -2.95
C ALA A 100 0.79 9.40 -3.67
N THR A 101 0.03 9.09 -4.74
CA THR A 101 -0.62 10.12 -5.57
C THR A 101 -1.86 10.72 -4.93
N GLN A 102 -2.51 10.02 -4.00
CA GLN A 102 -3.89 10.30 -3.58
C GLN A 102 -4.89 10.20 -4.77
N VAL A 103 -6.15 10.51 -4.58
CA VAL A 103 -7.18 10.55 -5.63
C VAL A 103 -7.33 11.95 -6.21
N ARG A 104 -7.74 12.05 -7.50
CA ARG A 104 -7.88 13.31 -8.24
C ARG A 104 -8.70 14.35 -7.49
N GLY A 105 -9.85 13.96 -6.93
CA GLY A 105 -10.74 14.89 -6.23
C GLY A 105 -10.06 15.60 -5.06
N ASN A 106 -9.25 14.89 -4.27
CA ASN A 106 -8.49 15.47 -3.18
C ASN A 106 -7.34 16.35 -3.67
N ILE A 107 -6.58 15.92 -4.67
CA ILE A 107 -5.44 16.70 -5.17
C ILE A 107 -5.91 18.03 -5.78
N VAL A 108 -6.95 17.99 -6.60
CA VAL A 108 -7.48 19.20 -7.25
C VAL A 108 -8.30 20.05 -6.29
N GLY A 109 -9.25 19.43 -5.56
CA GLY A 109 -10.21 20.19 -4.76
C GLY A 109 -9.73 20.57 -3.36
N ARG A 110 -8.88 19.72 -2.72
CA ARG A 110 -8.37 20.00 -1.37
C ARG A 110 -7.02 20.68 -1.37
N PHE A 111 -6.12 20.32 -2.30
CA PHE A 111 -4.74 20.82 -2.34
C PHE A 111 -4.50 21.85 -3.46
N SER A 112 -5.46 22.09 -4.34
CA SER A 112 -5.35 23.06 -5.46
C SER A 112 -4.15 22.77 -6.37
N VAL A 113 -3.85 21.48 -6.61
CA VAL A 113 -2.71 21.04 -7.42
C VAL A 113 -3.24 20.41 -8.73
N PRO A 114 -2.62 20.68 -9.89
CA PRO A 114 -2.99 20.03 -11.14
C PRO A 114 -2.86 18.51 -11.07
N TRP A 115 -3.76 17.81 -11.76
CA TRP A 115 -3.73 16.36 -11.90
C TRP A 115 -3.40 15.98 -13.33
N ASP A 116 -2.15 15.61 -13.56
CA ASP A 116 -1.66 15.16 -14.86
C ASP A 116 -0.92 13.83 -14.74
N ARG A 117 -1.26 12.87 -15.59
CA ARG A 117 -0.60 11.55 -15.76
C ARG A 117 -0.02 10.99 -14.46
N PRO A 118 -0.86 10.67 -13.44
CA PRO A 118 -0.41 10.47 -12.05
C PRO A 118 0.64 9.37 -11.87
N ALA A 119 0.62 8.32 -12.69
CA ALA A 119 1.64 7.26 -12.63
C ALA A 119 3.01 7.76 -13.14
N VAL A 120 3.03 8.51 -14.24
CA VAL A 120 4.26 9.11 -14.79
C VAL A 120 4.80 10.17 -13.83
N HIS A 121 3.91 10.98 -13.27
CA HIS A 121 4.25 12.02 -12.30
C HIS A 121 4.86 11.42 -11.02
N LEU A 122 4.25 10.34 -10.47
CA LEU A 122 4.79 9.66 -9.29
C LEU A 122 6.15 9.02 -9.57
N ARG A 123 6.31 8.38 -10.75
CA ARG A 123 7.59 7.81 -11.17
C ARG A 123 8.70 8.86 -11.18
N ASP A 124 8.42 10.02 -11.80
CA ASP A 124 9.36 11.13 -11.87
C ASP A 124 9.64 11.74 -10.49
N TYR A 125 8.62 11.83 -9.65
CA TYR A 125 8.78 12.28 -8.25
C TYR A 125 9.76 11.37 -7.47
N LEU A 126 9.56 10.05 -7.52
CA LEU A 126 10.43 9.09 -6.84
C LEU A 126 11.85 9.08 -7.42
N ALA A 127 11.99 9.19 -8.75
CA ALA A 127 13.30 9.33 -9.41
C ALA A 127 14.03 10.61 -9.00
N SER A 128 13.30 11.73 -8.89
CA SER A 128 13.81 13.00 -8.37
C SER A 128 14.35 12.87 -6.94
N ILE A 129 13.60 12.23 -6.04
CA ILE A 129 14.03 11.97 -4.66
C ILE A 129 15.34 11.16 -4.64
N ARG A 130 15.45 10.10 -5.46
CA ARG A 130 16.68 9.30 -5.54
C ARG A 130 17.88 10.13 -6.02
N ALA A 131 17.70 10.96 -7.05
CA ALA A 131 18.76 11.84 -7.55
C ALA A 131 19.20 12.85 -6.47
N ILE A 132 18.24 13.44 -5.74
CA ILE A 132 18.52 14.36 -4.64
C ILE A 132 19.26 13.64 -3.49
N PHE A 133 18.81 12.45 -3.07
CA PHE A 133 19.49 11.65 -2.04
C PHE A 133 20.92 11.27 -2.46
N ALA A 134 21.13 10.91 -3.73
CA ALA A 134 22.47 10.64 -4.25
C ALA A 134 23.38 11.88 -4.18
N ALA A 135 22.86 13.07 -4.55
CA ALA A 135 23.58 14.33 -4.44
C ALA A 135 23.89 14.70 -2.97
N PHE A 136 22.96 14.46 -2.04
CA PHE A 136 23.20 14.66 -0.60
C PHE A 136 24.30 13.72 -0.07
N ALA A 137 24.25 12.46 -0.44
CA ALA A 137 25.19 11.46 0.04
C ALA A 137 26.62 11.65 -0.50
N THR A 138 26.75 12.05 -1.76
CA THR A 138 28.06 12.05 -2.46
C THR A 138 28.66 13.45 -2.63
N GLY A 139 27.85 14.51 -2.50
CA GLY A 139 28.26 15.87 -2.87
C GLY A 139 28.38 16.11 -4.39
N ALA A 140 28.01 15.12 -5.21
CA ALA A 140 28.02 15.27 -6.67
C ALA A 140 27.01 16.36 -7.12
N PRO A 141 27.24 16.99 -8.27
CA PRO A 141 26.28 17.91 -8.86
C PRO A 141 24.90 17.26 -9.01
N LEU A 142 23.87 17.97 -8.59
CA LEU A 142 22.49 17.53 -8.82
C LEU A 142 22.14 17.81 -10.29
N ASP A 143 21.84 16.73 -11.02
CA ASP A 143 21.40 16.78 -12.41
C ASP A 143 20.29 15.73 -12.62
N HIS A 144 19.05 16.21 -12.59
CA HIS A 144 17.86 15.41 -12.87
C HIS A 144 16.94 16.16 -13.81
N GLU A 145 16.62 15.54 -14.93
CA GLU A 145 15.68 16.07 -15.91
C GLU A 145 14.62 15.01 -16.21
N GLY A 146 13.45 15.18 -15.65
CA GLY A 146 12.30 14.30 -15.78
C GLY A 146 11.15 14.96 -16.57
N SER A 147 10.02 14.26 -16.62
CA SER A 147 8.83 14.75 -17.35
C SER A 147 8.02 15.81 -16.60
N HIS A 148 8.19 15.93 -15.30
CA HIS A 148 7.49 16.87 -14.42
C HIS A 148 8.44 17.72 -13.58
N TYR A 149 9.66 17.24 -13.34
CA TYR A 149 10.62 17.88 -12.46
C TYR A 149 11.98 18.03 -13.13
N ARG A 150 12.64 19.15 -12.83
CA ARG A 150 14.01 19.43 -13.25
C ARG A 150 14.79 20.01 -12.09
N PHE A 151 15.84 19.32 -11.65
CA PHE A 151 16.72 19.75 -10.58
C PHE A 151 18.16 19.79 -11.08
N THR A 152 18.70 21.00 -11.22
CA THR A 152 20.05 21.25 -11.77
C THR A 152 20.91 22.11 -10.84
N ARG A 153 20.46 22.33 -9.61
CA ARG A 153 21.15 23.20 -8.67
C ARG A 153 21.05 22.72 -7.23
N LEU A 154 22.22 22.42 -6.65
CA LEU A 154 22.41 22.19 -5.23
C LEU A 154 23.80 22.71 -4.86
N GLN A 155 23.83 23.93 -4.27
CA GLN A 155 25.11 24.47 -3.83
C GLN A 155 25.59 23.78 -2.55
N PRO A 156 26.92 23.73 -2.28
CA PRO A 156 27.48 23.07 -1.08
C PRO A 156 26.86 23.57 0.23
N TYR A 157 26.53 24.86 0.33
CA TYR A 157 25.90 25.45 1.51
C TYR A 157 24.54 24.83 1.85
N PHE A 158 23.79 24.34 0.84
CA PHE A 158 22.48 23.72 1.03
C PHE A 158 22.53 22.18 1.02
N ASN A 159 23.71 21.59 0.87
CA ASN A 159 23.83 20.14 0.94
C ASN A 159 23.97 19.70 2.41
N PRO A 160 23.02 18.87 2.93
CA PRO A 160 23.06 18.42 4.31
C PRO A 160 24.19 17.43 4.59
N GLY A 161 24.90 16.96 3.54
CA GLY A 161 25.94 15.95 3.64
C GLY A 161 25.42 14.53 3.86
N PRO A 162 26.32 13.53 3.88
CA PRO A 162 25.96 12.13 3.99
C PRO A 162 25.29 11.81 5.35
N LEU A 163 24.49 10.76 5.35
CA LEU A 163 23.97 10.13 6.56
C LEU A 163 25.02 9.14 7.11
N PRO A 164 25.05 8.90 8.43
CA PRO A 164 25.80 7.79 9.01
C PRO A 164 25.18 6.41 8.67
N THR A 165 23.97 6.39 8.19
CA THR A 165 23.19 5.22 7.79
C THR A 165 22.89 5.26 6.28
N ALA A 166 22.23 4.22 5.76
CA ALA A 166 21.72 4.25 4.40
C ALA A 166 20.67 5.37 4.20
N ALA A 167 20.51 5.85 2.98
CA ALA A 167 19.41 6.73 2.60
C ALA A 167 18.05 6.08 2.91
N PRO A 168 17.00 6.88 3.24
CA PRO A 168 15.68 6.34 3.50
C PRO A 168 15.18 5.46 2.35
N ALA A 169 14.69 4.26 2.66
CA ALA A 169 14.03 3.43 1.69
C ALA A 169 12.74 4.11 1.20
N LEU A 170 12.49 4.03 -0.12
CA LEU A 170 11.34 4.63 -0.77
C LEU A 170 10.24 3.59 -0.95
N TYR A 171 9.13 3.80 -0.27
CA TYR A 171 7.92 3.02 -0.41
C TYR A 171 6.87 3.76 -1.22
N THR A 172 6.03 3.02 -1.91
CA THR A 172 4.82 3.60 -2.52
C THR A 172 3.64 2.64 -2.37
N GLY A 173 2.45 3.11 -2.70
CA GLY A 173 1.24 2.32 -2.66
C GLY A 173 0.24 2.82 -3.69
N GLY A 174 -0.69 1.96 -4.06
CA GLY A 174 -1.73 2.29 -5.00
C GLY A 174 -2.58 1.07 -5.36
N VAL A 175 -3.71 1.31 -6.02
CA VAL A 175 -4.71 0.26 -6.23
C VAL A 175 -4.76 -0.25 -7.67
N ASN A 176 -4.13 0.42 -8.62
CA ASN A 176 -4.19 0.03 -10.02
C ASN A 176 -2.84 -0.50 -10.52
N ARG A 177 -2.91 -1.31 -11.59
CA ARG A 177 -1.74 -1.97 -12.19
C ARG A 177 -0.61 -1.00 -12.56
N ARG A 178 -0.93 0.20 -13.09
CA ARG A 178 0.10 1.15 -13.51
C ARG A 178 0.94 1.69 -12.35
N ILE A 179 0.31 1.91 -11.19
CA ILE A 179 1.05 2.31 -9.98
C ILE A 179 1.91 1.15 -9.46
N CYS A 180 1.41 -0.10 -9.54
CA CYS A 180 2.24 -1.27 -9.22
C CYS A 180 3.46 -1.38 -10.16
N GLU A 181 3.29 -1.12 -11.46
CA GLU A 181 4.40 -1.08 -12.42
C GLU A 181 5.42 0.00 -12.07
N VAL A 182 4.97 1.21 -11.72
CA VAL A 182 5.85 2.29 -11.24
C VAL A 182 6.60 1.87 -9.96
N ALA A 183 5.91 1.24 -9.02
CA ALA A 183 6.56 0.73 -7.80
C ALA A 183 7.67 -0.29 -8.16
N GLY A 184 7.38 -1.23 -9.06
CA GLY A 184 8.36 -2.18 -9.57
C GLY A 184 9.60 -1.51 -10.16
N GLU A 185 9.41 -0.42 -10.92
CA GLU A 185 10.51 0.32 -11.56
C GLU A 185 11.41 1.04 -10.55
N VAL A 186 10.84 1.75 -9.57
CA VAL A 186 11.60 2.77 -8.81
C VAL A 186 11.51 2.68 -7.29
N ALA A 187 10.60 1.88 -6.71
CA ALA A 187 10.45 1.81 -5.26
C ALA A 187 11.27 0.66 -4.63
N ASP A 188 11.56 0.77 -3.34
CA ASP A 188 12.19 -0.30 -2.53
C ASP A 188 11.12 -1.18 -1.88
N GLY A 189 9.92 -0.63 -1.66
CA GLY A 189 8.78 -1.35 -1.13
C GLY A 189 7.45 -0.86 -1.66
N PHE A 190 6.46 -1.75 -1.57
CA PHE A 190 5.07 -1.49 -1.92
C PHE A 190 4.17 -1.84 -0.75
N VAL A 191 3.33 -0.89 -0.34
CA VAL A 191 2.32 -1.11 0.70
C VAL A 191 0.96 -1.13 0.05
N THR A 192 0.19 -2.19 0.27
CA THR A 192 -1.17 -2.28 -0.28
C THR A 192 -2.12 -1.34 0.46
N HIS A 193 -3.19 -0.96 -0.19
CA HIS A 193 -4.34 -0.33 0.46
C HIS A 193 -5.33 -1.41 0.92
N ALA A 194 -6.10 -1.18 1.97
CA ALA A 194 -7.07 -2.16 2.49
C ALA A 194 -8.00 -2.74 1.42
N THR A 195 -8.34 -1.94 0.39
CA THR A 195 -9.22 -2.36 -0.71
C THR A 195 -8.55 -3.22 -1.78
N ASN A 196 -7.23 -3.35 -1.80
CA ASN A 196 -6.50 -4.19 -2.75
C ASN A 196 -5.57 -5.22 -2.09
N SER A 197 -5.82 -5.48 -0.81
CA SER A 197 -5.05 -6.46 -0.02
C SER A 197 -5.53 -7.90 -0.18
N HIS A 198 -6.68 -8.13 -0.80
CA HIS A 198 -7.20 -9.49 -0.97
C HIS A 198 -6.24 -10.38 -1.79
N PRO A 199 -5.96 -11.63 -1.37
CA PRO A 199 -4.97 -12.51 -2.03
C PRO A 199 -5.19 -12.69 -3.54
N SER A 200 -6.46 -12.79 -4.00
CA SER A 200 -6.76 -12.90 -5.43
C SER A 200 -6.34 -11.63 -6.21
N HIS A 201 -6.49 -10.44 -5.62
CA HIS A 201 -6.06 -9.19 -6.22
C HIS A 201 -4.53 -9.06 -6.22
N LEU A 202 -3.88 -9.48 -5.13
CA LEU A 202 -2.41 -9.53 -5.07
C LEU A 202 -1.85 -10.38 -6.21
N ARG A 203 -2.34 -11.61 -6.38
CA ARG A 203 -1.87 -12.54 -7.42
C ARG A 203 -2.16 -12.06 -8.84
N ALA A 204 -3.31 -11.43 -9.07
CA ALA A 204 -3.75 -11.08 -10.42
C ALA A 204 -3.32 -9.68 -10.89
N VAL A 205 -3.08 -8.74 -9.99
CA VAL A 205 -2.82 -7.33 -10.35
C VAL A 205 -1.52 -6.82 -9.74
N VAL A 206 -1.37 -6.94 -8.40
CA VAL A 206 -0.26 -6.30 -7.70
C VAL A 206 1.06 -6.95 -8.08
N LEU A 207 1.23 -8.23 -7.80
CA LEU A 207 2.49 -8.93 -8.07
C LEU A 207 2.89 -8.94 -9.56
N PRO A 208 1.98 -9.20 -10.52
CA PRO A 208 2.32 -9.06 -11.94
C PRO A 208 2.70 -7.64 -12.35
N GLY A 209 2.07 -6.62 -11.76
CA GLY A 209 2.44 -5.22 -12.00
C GLY A 209 3.84 -4.90 -11.49
N LEU A 210 4.16 -5.31 -10.26
CA LEU A 210 5.48 -5.12 -9.65
C LEU A 210 6.58 -5.82 -10.48
N ARG A 211 6.33 -7.06 -10.93
CA ARG A 211 7.28 -7.81 -11.78
C ARG A 211 7.51 -7.09 -13.11
N ALA A 212 6.45 -6.72 -13.82
CA ALA A 212 6.56 -6.03 -15.09
C ALA A 212 7.33 -4.69 -14.98
N GLY A 213 7.16 -3.97 -13.87
CA GLY A 213 7.93 -2.76 -13.58
C GLY A 213 9.40 -3.05 -13.30
N ALA A 214 9.69 -4.04 -12.47
CA ALA A 214 11.05 -4.46 -12.14
C ALA A 214 11.82 -4.95 -13.37
N GLU A 215 11.20 -5.77 -14.20
CA GLU A 215 11.77 -6.26 -15.46
C GLU A 215 12.09 -5.10 -16.40
N ARG A 216 11.17 -4.14 -16.56
CA ARG A 216 11.39 -2.94 -17.41
C ARG A 216 12.57 -2.11 -16.94
N ALA A 217 12.80 -2.05 -15.65
CA ALA A 217 13.92 -1.33 -15.04
C ALA A 217 15.20 -2.17 -14.90
N GLY A 218 15.21 -3.43 -15.35
CA GLY A 218 16.37 -4.34 -15.24
C GLY A 218 16.72 -4.69 -13.79
N ARG A 219 15.75 -4.70 -12.87
CA ARG A 219 15.96 -5.03 -11.45
C ARG A 219 15.94 -6.54 -11.25
N ALA A 220 16.78 -7.03 -10.33
CA ALA A 220 16.88 -8.46 -10.02
C ALA A 220 15.65 -9.04 -9.29
N GLY A 221 14.77 -8.20 -8.76
CA GLY A 221 13.58 -8.65 -8.03
C GLY A 221 12.56 -7.53 -7.85
N ILE A 222 11.39 -7.89 -7.35
CA ILE A 222 10.32 -6.94 -7.04
C ILE A 222 10.61 -6.20 -5.72
N PRO A 223 10.04 -5.00 -5.50
CA PRO A 223 10.09 -4.34 -4.21
C PRO A 223 9.43 -5.19 -3.11
N ARG A 224 9.85 -5.00 -1.85
CA ARG A 224 9.20 -5.64 -0.70
C ARG A 224 7.71 -5.34 -0.68
N VAL A 225 6.89 -6.36 -0.41
CA VAL A 225 5.43 -6.23 -0.40
C VAL A 225 4.92 -6.29 1.04
N VAL A 226 4.34 -5.19 1.51
CA VAL A 226 3.66 -5.11 2.81
C VAL A 226 2.16 -5.05 2.58
N VAL A 227 1.46 -6.05 3.07
CA VAL A 227 0.01 -6.16 2.93
C VAL A 227 -0.68 -5.57 4.15
N VAL A 228 -1.43 -4.49 3.97
CA VAL A 228 -2.30 -3.93 5.03
C VAL A 228 -3.59 -4.74 5.06
N SER A 229 -3.62 -5.75 5.92
CA SER A 229 -4.77 -6.63 6.11
C SER A 229 -5.71 -6.03 7.16
N LYS A 230 -6.94 -5.73 6.74
CA LYS A 230 -8.01 -5.39 7.68
C LYS A 230 -8.59 -6.70 8.24
N SER A 231 -7.99 -7.19 9.31
CA SER A 231 -8.48 -8.42 9.96
C SER A 231 -9.58 -8.12 10.96
N ILE A 232 -10.64 -8.94 10.96
CA ILE A 232 -11.65 -8.97 12.02
C ILE A 232 -11.17 -9.95 13.08
N THR A 233 -10.72 -9.45 14.23
CA THR A 233 -10.07 -10.30 15.24
C THR A 233 -10.32 -9.81 16.67
N GLY A 234 -10.07 -10.66 17.63
CA GLY A 234 -10.14 -10.39 19.06
C GLY A 234 -9.81 -11.64 19.87
N PRO A 235 -9.64 -11.54 21.21
CA PRO A 235 -9.31 -12.69 22.05
C PRO A 235 -10.45 -13.73 22.11
N THR A 236 -11.70 -13.30 21.90
CA THR A 236 -12.90 -14.15 21.99
C THR A 236 -13.81 -13.94 20.79
N GLN A 237 -14.75 -14.88 20.56
CA GLN A 237 -15.76 -14.73 19.50
C GLN A 237 -16.64 -13.47 19.69
N ALA A 238 -16.89 -13.05 20.93
CA ALA A 238 -17.62 -11.80 21.22
C ALA A 238 -16.81 -10.56 20.77
N ALA A 239 -15.50 -10.54 21.03
CA ALA A 239 -14.59 -9.48 20.56
C ALA A 239 -14.48 -9.47 19.03
N VAL A 240 -14.43 -10.65 18.40
CA VAL A 240 -14.48 -10.77 16.93
C VAL A 240 -15.77 -10.17 16.36
N ALA A 241 -16.93 -10.41 17.00
CA ALA A 241 -18.19 -9.82 16.56
C ALA A 241 -18.21 -8.29 16.71
N ALA A 242 -17.63 -7.74 17.78
CA ALA A 242 -17.48 -6.30 17.96
C ALA A 242 -16.55 -5.68 16.90
N SER A 243 -15.42 -6.30 16.63
CA SER A 243 -14.47 -5.90 15.57
C SER A 243 -15.12 -5.91 14.18
N ARG A 244 -16.02 -6.87 13.91
CA ARG A 244 -16.77 -6.97 12.65
C ARG A 244 -17.63 -5.74 12.38
N ALA A 245 -18.30 -5.21 13.39
CA ALA A 245 -19.14 -4.01 13.23
C ALA A 245 -18.31 -2.78 12.80
N ALA A 246 -17.15 -2.59 13.41
CA ALA A 246 -16.22 -1.50 13.06
C ALA A 246 -15.67 -1.67 11.64
N ALA A 247 -15.22 -2.89 11.28
CA ALA A 247 -14.69 -3.19 9.95
C ALA A 247 -15.73 -2.99 8.85
N ARG A 248 -17.00 -3.34 9.11
CA ARG A 248 -18.12 -3.14 8.18
C ARG A 248 -18.29 -1.68 7.82
N GLN A 249 -18.30 -0.78 8.79
CA GLN A 249 -18.46 0.67 8.55
C GLN A 249 -17.29 1.21 7.72
N GLU A 250 -16.07 0.87 8.09
CA GLU A 250 -14.88 1.36 7.38
C GLU A 250 -14.82 0.84 5.93
N LEU A 251 -15.03 -0.46 5.71
CA LEU A 251 -14.98 -1.05 4.38
C LEU A 251 -16.10 -0.54 3.47
N ALA A 252 -17.32 -0.37 3.99
CA ALA A 252 -18.40 0.22 3.22
C ALA A 252 -18.05 1.64 2.74
N PHE A 253 -17.46 2.45 3.61
CA PHE A 253 -16.97 3.78 3.24
C PHE A 253 -15.85 3.69 2.17
N LEU A 254 -14.85 2.84 2.36
CA LEU A 254 -13.75 2.72 1.40
C LEU A 254 -14.23 2.25 0.03
N PHE A 255 -15.04 1.17 -0.02
CA PHE A 255 -15.54 0.60 -1.27
C PHE A 255 -16.61 1.45 -1.95
N SER A 256 -17.16 2.47 -1.29
CA SER A 256 -18.02 3.47 -1.95
C SER A 256 -17.27 4.34 -2.97
N THR A 257 -15.93 4.34 -2.91
CA THR A 257 -15.07 5.05 -3.87
C THR A 257 -14.92 4.21 -5.15
N PRO A 258 -15.34 4.69 -6.34
CA PRO A 258 -15.30 3.91 -7.58
C PRO A 258 -13.91 3.37 -7.94
N ALA A 259 -12.84 4.11 -7.60
CA ALA A 259 -11.46 3.69 -7.87
C ALA A 259 -11.06 2.39 -7.14
N TYR A 260 -11.78 1.97 -6.11
CA TYR A 260 -11.47 0.79 -5.30
C TYR A 260 -12.31 -0.45 -5.69
N ARG A 261 -13.19 -0.33 -6.67
CA ARG A 261 -14.14 -1.35 -7.06
C ARG A 261 -13.49 -2.62 -7.65
N THR A 262 -12.32 -2.53 -8.24
CA THR A 262 -11.66 -3.64 -8.97
C THR A 262 -11.56 -4.95 -8.14
N THR A 263 -11.37 -4.85 -6.83
CA THR A 263 -11.34 -6.02 -5.94
C THR A 263 -12.72 -6.65 -5.81
N LEU A 264 -13.78 -5.86 -5.63
CA LEU A 264 -15.16 -6.34 -5.56
C LEU A 264 -15.58 -7.03 -6.86
N ASP A 265 -15.30 -6.42 -8.02
CA ASP A 265 -15.60 -6.98 -9.33
C ASP A 265 -14.93 -8.36 -9.51
N ARG A 266 -13.68 -8.49 -9.08
CA ARG A 266 -12.93 -9.75 -9.14
C ARG A 266 -13.50 -10.86 -8.25
N LEU A 267 -14.13 -10.49 -7.15
CA LEU A 267 -14.76 -11.40 -6.20
C LEU A 267 -16.24 -11.72 -6.53
N GLY A 268 -16.75 -11.18 -7.64
CA GLY A 268 -18.16 -11.33 -8.00
C GLY A 268 -19.12 -10.44 -7.18
N LEU A 269 -18.55 -9.43 -6.47
CA LEU A 269 -19.30 -8.51 -5.61
C LEU A 269 -19.51 -7.14 -6.29
N GLY A 270 -19.54 -7.10 -7.62
CA GLY A 270 -19.68 -5.86 -8.39
C GLY A 270 -20.96 -5.08 -8.06
N GLU A 271 -22.09 -5.76 -7.89
CA GLU A 271 -23.37 -5.13 -7.51
C GLU A 271 -23.33 -4.47 -6.13
N VAL A 272 -22.59 -5.06 -5.17
CA VAL A 272 -22.34 -4.45 -3.86
C VAL A 272 -21.60 -3.13 -4.03
N GLY A 273 -20.55 -3.12 -4.86
CA GLY A 273 -19.78 -1.92 -5.17
C GLY A 273 -20.60 -0.83 -5.86
N GLU A 274 -21.50 -1.19 -6.79
CA GLU A 274 -22.43 -0.25 -7.43
C GLU A 274 -23.35 0.40 -6.42
N ARG A 275 -23.99 -0.40 -5.58
CA ARG A 275 -24.90 0.10 -4.54
C ARG A 275 -24.21 1.04 -3.56
N LEU A 276 -22.99 0.70 -3.10
CA LEU A 276 -22.19 1.57 -2.23
C LEU A 276 -21.87 2.91 -2.90
N ALA A 277 -21.46 2.90 -4.17
CA ALA A 277 -21.14 4.10 -4.93
C ALA A 277 -22.37 4.99 -5.16
N GLU A 278 -23.53 4.41 -5.48
CA GLU A 278 -24.80 5.13 -5.66
C GLU A 278 -25.25 5.79 -4.36
N MET A 279 -25.17 5.08 -3.23
CA MET A 279 -25.52 5.63 -1.92
C MET A 279 -24.61 6.82 -1.57
N ALA A 280 -23.31 6.69 -1.76
CA ALA A 280 -22.36 7.78 -1.52
C ALA A 280 -22.60 8.98 -2.45
N ALA A 281 -22.81 8.76 -3.74
CA ALA A 281 -23.08 9.82 -4.72
C ALA A 281 -24.37 10.60 -4.41
N SER A 282 -25.38 9.93 -3.82
CA SER A 282 -26.63 10.56 -3.38
C SER A 282 -26.59 11.11 -1.95
N GLY A 283 -25.41 11.08 -1.28
CA GLY A 283 -25.26 11.56 0.11
C GLY A 283 -25.93 10.68 1.16
N ARG A 284 -26.32 9.46 0.81
CA ARG A 284 -26.96 8.50 1.72
C ARG A 284 -25.93 7.71 2.52
N TRP A 285 -25.38 8.32 3.55
CA TRP A 285 -24.37 7.69 4.42
C TRP A 285 -24.98 6.76 5.48
N THR A 286 -26.23 7.03 5.90
CA THR A 286 -26.96 6.17 6.83
C THR A 286 -27.31 4.85 6.12
N GLY A 287 -27.00 3.72 6.78
CA GLY A 287 -27.25 2.38 6.22
C GLY A 287 -26.23 1.92 5.18
N LEU A 288 -25.18 2.71 4.87
CA LEU A 288 -24.13 2.32 3.94
C LEU A 288 -23.46 1.00 4.37
N ALA A 289 -23.20 0.85 5.66
CA ALA A 289 -22.60 -0.35 6.23
C ALA A 289 -23.47 -1.61 6.07
N ASP A 290 -24.79 -1.46 6.08
CA ASP A 290 -25.74 -2.57 5.97
C ASP A 290 -25.70 -3.24 4.56
N THR A 291 -25.06 -2.59 3.59
CA THR A 291 -24.84 -3.15 2.25
C THR A 291 -23.81 -4.31 2.29
N LEU A 292 -22.93 -4.36 3.31
CA LEU A 292 -21.98 -5.44 3.51
C LEU A 292 -22.52 -6.41 4.57
N ASP A 293 -23.07 -7.53 4.15
CA ASP A 293 -23.47 -8.61 5.08
C ASP A 293 -22.25 -9.40 5.60
N ASP A 294 -22.48 -10.35 6.47
CA ASP A 294 -21.41 -11.15 7.09
C ASP A 294 -20.68 -12.04 6.08
N GLU A 295 -21.38 -12.56 5.06
CA GLU A 295 -20.81 -13.39 4.01
C GLU A 295 -19.87 -12.56 3.12
N THR A 296 -20.31 -11.37 2.73
CA THR A 296 -19.49 -10.40 1.98
C THR A 296 -18.24 -10.03 2.78
N LEU A 297 -18.35 -9.72 4.07
CA LEU A 297 -17.20 -9.41 4.91
C LEU A 297 -16.24 -10.58 5.04
N ALA A 298 -16.75 -11.80 5.23
CA ALA A 298 -15.93 -13.01 5.32
C ALA A 298 -15.18 -13.30 4.01
N THR A 299 -15.76 -12.94 2.88
CA THR A 299 -15.10 -13.02 1.58
C THR A 299 -14.01 -11.96 1.42
N LEU A 300 -14.22 -10.75 1.94
CA LEU A 300 -13.34 -9.60 1.70
C LEU A 300 -12.08 -9.61 2.57
N ILE A 301 -12.20 -10.01 3.84
CA ILE A 301 -11.10 -9.86 4.82
C ILE A 301 -10.96 -11.07 5.74
N PRO A 302 -9.73 -11.39 6.18
CA PRO A 302 -9.48 -12.45 7.17
C PRO A 302 -10.21 -12.19 8.49
N HIS A 303 -10.70 -13.25 9.10
CA HIS A 303 -11.37 -13.17 10.41
C HIS A 303 -11.11 -14.40 11.26
N GLY A 304 -11.08 -14.21 12.57
CA GLY A 304 -10.88 -15.25 13.56
C GLY A 304 -10.40 -14.69 14.90
N THR A 305 -10.44 -15.49 15.93
CA THR A 305 -9.81 -15.17 17.22
C THR A 305 -8.30 -15.07 17.10
N TYR A 306 -7.62 -14.54 18.11
CA TYR A 306 -6.15 -14.49 18.13
C TYR A 306 -5.50 -15.88 17.98
N ALA A 307 -6.16 -16.94 18.43
CA ALA A 307 -5.70 -18.31 18.25
C ALA A 307 -5.86 -18.84 16.81
N GLU A 308 -6.90 -18.40 16.09
CA GLU A 308 -7.22 -18.87 14.74
C GLU A 308 -6.55 -18.02 13.65
N LEU A 309 -6.31 -16.75 13.93
CA LEU A 309 -5.85 -15.78 12.92
C LEU A 309 -4.49 -16.14 12.30
N PRO A 310 -3.48 -16.70 12.97
CA PRO A 310 -2.22 -17.09 12.35
C PRO A 310 -2.41 -18.02 11.16
N ASP A 311 -3.20 -19.08 11.31
CA ASP A 311 -3.47 -20.04 10.24
C ASP A 311 -4.26 -19.42 9.08
N VAL A 312 -5.17 -18.49 9.39
CA VAL A 312 -5.93 -17.75 8.38
C VAL A 312 -5.03 -16.86 7.57
N LEU A 313 -4.13 -16.10 8.21
CA LEU A 313 -3.21 -15.19 7.53
C LEU A 313 -2.10 -15.94 6.80
N ASP A 314 -1.63 -17.07 7.30
CA ASP A 314 -0.66 -17.91 6.60
C ASP A 314 -1.25 -18.44 5.28
N ARG A 315 -2.45 -19.03 5.33
CA ARG A 315 -3.15 -19.46 4.09
C ARG A 315 -3.39 -18.32 3.11
N ALA A 316 -3.67 -17.11 3.60
CA ALA A 316 -3.94 -15.95 2.75
C ALA A 316 -2.68 -15.35 2.14
N TYR A 317 -1.64 -15.15 2.91
CA TYR A 317 -0.49 -14.30 2.57
C TYR A 317 0.87 -15.00 2.64
N GLY A 318 0.96 -16.22 3.17
CA GLY A 318 2.20 -16.98 3.21
C GLY A 318 2.82 -17.11 1.82
N GLY A 319 4.10 -16.74 1.68
CA GLY A 319 4.80 -16.70 0.41
C GLY A 319 4.39 -15.60 -0.58
N LEU A 320 3.43 -14.71 -0.22
CA LEU A 320 2.98 -13.61 -1.10
C LEU A 320 3.45 -12.24 -0.63
N ALA A 321 3.75 -12.08 0.65
CA ALA A 321 4.08 -10.82 1.29
C ALA A 321 5.37 -10.93 2.09
N ASP A 322 6.01 -9.79 2.33
CA ASP A 322 7.19 -9.65 3.19
C ASP A 322 6.83 -8.96 4.51
N GLY A 323 5.62 -8.43 4.59
CA GLY A 323 5.08 -7.81 5.80
C GLY A 323 3.57 -7.82 5.84
N LEU A 324 3.02 -7.83 7.07
CA LEU A 324 1.59 -7.76 7.37
C LEU A 324 1.31 -6.53 8.23
N GLY A 325 0.37 -5.70 7.78
CA GLY A 325 -0.18 -4.59 8.55
C GLY A 325 -1.47 -5.01 9.23
N LEU A 326 -1.54 -4.86 10.55
CA LEU A 326 -2.66 -5.24 11.40
C LEU A 326 -3.20 -4.03 12.16
N GLY A 327 -4.47 -4.06 12.56
CA GLY A 327 -5.03 -3.10 13.50
C GLY A 327 -4.51 -3.32 14.92
N LEU A 328 -4.58 -2.29 15.75
CA LEU A 328 -4.34 -2.41 17.20
C LEU A 328 -5.51 -3.10 17.89
N PRO A 329 -5.29 -3.78 19.02
CA PRO A 329 -6.38 -4.25 19.86
C PRO A 329 -7.27 -3.07 20.27
N LEU A 330 -8.59 -3.30 20.23
CA LEU A 330 -9.57 -2.28 20.62
C LEU A 330 -9.48 -1.96 22.11
N ASP A 331 -9.25 -3.00 22.93
CA ASP A 331 -9.06 -2.89 24.36
C ASP A 331 -7.56 -3.05 24.71
N PRO A 332 -6.96 -2.11 25.45
CA PRO A 332 -5.59 -2.27 25.93
C PRO A 332 -5.37 -3.48 26.86
N ASP A 333 -6.41 -3.98 27.49
CA ASP A 333 -6.33 -5.17 28.35
C ASP A 333 -6.02 -6.44 27.53
N ASP A 334 -6.24 -6.40 26.21
CA ASP A 334 -5.90 -7.48 25.28
C ASP A 334 -4.42 -7.43 24.79
N ASP A 335 -3.61 -6.45 25.23
CA ASP A 335 -2.25 -6.21 24.70
C ASP A 335 -1.32 -7.41 24.87
N GLU A 336 -1.40 -8.16 25.99
CA GLU A 336 -0.56 -9.33 26.24
C GLU A 336 -0.89 -10.47 25.26
N ASP A 337 -2.17 -10.81 25.13
CA ASP A 337 -2.64 -11.85 24.21
C ASP A 337 -2.34 -11.48 22.75
N PHE A 338 -2.49 -10.20 22.43
CA PHE A 338 -2.15 -9.69 21.11
C PHE A 338 -0.64 -9.74 20.81
N GLY A 339 0.20 -9.46 21.80
CA GLY A 339 1.65 -9.65 21.69
C GLY A 339 2.03 -11.10 21.36
N ALA A 340 1.38 -12.06 22.02
CA ALA A 340 1.56 -13.49 21.72
C ALA A 340 1.11 -13.85 20.29
N LEU A 341 0.01 -13.26 19.79
CA LEU A 341 -0.41 -13.39 18.39
C LEU A 341 0.69 -12.90 17.44
N LEU A 342 1.29 -11.72 17.69
CA LEU A 342 2.33 -11.16 16.83
C LEU A 342 3.54 -12.12 16.71
N GLU A 343 3.95 -12.79 17.79
CA GLU A 343 5.04 -13.76 17.76
C GLU A 343 4.72 -14.99 16.87
N HIS A 344 3.47 -15.40 16.79
CA HIS A 344 3.05 -16.46 15.87
C HIS A 344 3.07 -15.98 14.41
N LEU A 345 2.58 -14.77 14.15
CA LEU A 345 2.54 -14.20 12.78
C LEU A 345 3.93 -13.99 12.16
N ARG A 346 4.96 -13.77 12.99
CA ARG A 346 6.35 -13.66 12.53
C ARG A 346 6.88 -14.90 11.83
N ARG A 347 6.26 -16.06 12.06
CA ARG A 347 6.66 -17.37 11.50
C ARG A 347 6.06 -17.62 10.12
N ILE A 348 5.10 -16.81 9.69
CA ILE A 348 4.51 -16.92 8.35
C ILE A 348 5.61 -16.72 7.30
N PRO A 349 5.73 -17.63 6.30
CA PRO A 349 6.75 -17.53 5.27
C PRO A 349 6.62 -16.24 4.46
N THR A 350 7.73 -15.55 4.21
CA THR A 350 7.77 -14.36 3.35
C THR A 350 7.86 -14.71 1.88
N SER A 351 7.58 -13.76 1.00
CA SER A 351 7.75 -13.93 -0.46
C SER A 351 9.20 -14.25 -0.82
N ALA A 352 10.17 -13.66 -0.14
CA ALA A 352 11.58 -13.92 -0.32
C ALA A 352 12.02 -15.35 0.07
N ALA A 353 11.32 -15.96 1.06
CA ALA A 353 11.60 -17.32 1.51
C ALA A 353 10.96 -18.39 0.61
N ALA A 354 9.88 -18.05 -0.10
CA ALA A 354 9.13 -18.99 -0.94
C ALA A 354 9.75 -19.21 -2.34
N GLY A 355 10.71 -18.37 -2.76
CA GLY A 355 11.15 -18.33 -4.14
C GLY A 355 10.06 -17.79 -5.08
N ASP A 356 10.40 -17.45 -6.31
CA ASP A 356 9.37 -17.05 -7.27
C ASP A 356 8.37 -18.19 -7.51
N PRO A 357 7.06 -18.01 -7.25
CA PRO A 357 6.07 -19.02 -7.59
C PRO A 357 6.11 -19.24 -9.11
N PRO A 358 5.95 -20.48 -9.60
CA PRO A 358 5.89 -20.74 -11.03
C PRO A 358 4.84 -19.83 -11.67
N ALA A 359 5.18 -19.26 -12.84
CA ALA A 359 4.25 -18.45 -13.62
C ALA A 359 2.91 -19.18 -13.71
N ALA A 360 1.84 -18.55 -13.27
CA ALA A 360 0.50 -19.14 -13.39
C ALA A 360 0.26 -19.41 -14.88
N GLY A 361 0.14 -20.70 -15.23
CA GLY A 361 -0.21 -21.10 -16.59
C GLY A 361 -1.53 -20.41 -16.96
N ASP A 362 -1.61 -19.92 -18.19
CA ASP A 362 -2.82 -19.36 -18.74
C ASP A 362 -4.00 -20.31 -18.48
N PRO A 363 -5.15 -19.83 -18.03
CA PRO A 363 -6.34 -20.66 -17.97
C PRO A 363 -6.61 -21.22 -19.37
N PRO A 364 -7.01 -22.50 -19.50
CA PRO A 364 -7.30 -23.08 -20.80
C PRO A 364 -8.33 -22.21 -21.52
N ALA A 365 -8.02 -21.85 -22.76
CA ALA A 365 -8.91 -21.09 -23.62
C ALA A 365 -10.28 -21.79 -23.65
N ALA A 366 -11.33 -21.08 -23.25
CA ALA A 366 -12.68 -21.57 -23.37
C ALA A 366 -12.93 -21.90 -24.84
N GLY A 367 -13.19 -23.17 -25.13
CA GLY A 367 -13.49 -23.66 -26.49
C GLY A 367 -14.65 -22.86 -27.07
N GLY A 368 -14.38 -22.15 -28.15
CA GLY A 368 -15.39 -21.51 -28.97
C GLY A 368 -16.25 -22.57 -29.64
N PRO A 369 -17.54 -22.28 -29.91
CA PRO A 369 -18.43 -23.20 -30.60
C PRO A 369 -17.92 -23.42 -32.03
N THR A 370 -17.89 -24.68 -32.42
CA THR A 370 -17.68 -25.15 -33.83
C THR A 370 -18.82 -24.67 -34.68
N ASP A 371 -18.56 -23.73 -35.58
CA ASP A 371 -19.51 -23.41 -36.69
C ASP A 371 -19.41 -24.47 -37.77
N GLU A 372 -20.46 -25.27 -37.87
CA GLU A 372 -20.77 -26.03 -39.08
C GLU A 372 -21.55 -25.17 -40.07
N THR A 373 -20.90 -24.97 -41.17
CA THR A 373 -21.40 -24.75 -42.54
C THR A 373 -22.88 -24.35 -42.77
N THR A 374 -23.12 -23.26 -43.49
CA THR A 374 -23.79 -23.36 -44.81
C THR A 374 -23.51 -22.16 -45.73
N SER A 375 -23.12 -22.50 -46.95
CA SER A 375 -22.99 -21.68 -48.15
C SER A 375 -24.34 -21.12 -48.58
N ALA A 376 -24.46 -19.87 -49.02
CA ALA A 376 -24.97 -19.49 -50.33
C ALA A 376 -25.12 -17.97 -50.55
N ALA A 377 -24.68 -17.57 -51.74
CA ALA A 377 -25.21 -16.56 -52.65
C ALA A 377 -25.09 -15.04 -52.39
N ARG A 378 -24.17 -14.47 -53.13
CA ARG A 378 -24.22 -13.29 -54.02
C ARG A 378 -25.39 -12.29 -53.90
N GLY A 379 -25.04 -11.03 -53.84
CA GLY A 379 -25.93 -9.90 -54.16
C GLY A 379 -25.18 -8.56 -54.05
N ASP A 380 -24.94 -8.05 -55.19
CA ASP A 380 -24.24 -6.85 -55.65
C ASP A 380 -24.92 -5.53 -55.24
N ALA A 381 -24.16 -4.45 -55.39
CA ALA A 381 -24.51 -3.05 -55.64
C ALA A 381 -24.69 -2.05 -54.47
N GLY A 382 -23.92 -0.97 -54.59
CA GLY A 382 -24.45 0.36 -54.54
C GLY A 382 -23.74 1.35 -53.59
N SER A 383 -22.78 2.04 -54.14
CA SER A 383 -22.29 3.40 -53.81
C SER A 383 -23.31 4.34 -53.13
N GLU A 384 -22.84 5.17 -52.19
CA GLU A 384 -22.77 6.62 -52.36
C GLU A 384 -22.34 7.33 -51.07
N THR A 385 -21.44 8.18 -51.27
CA THR A 385 -20.87 9.35 -50.60
C THR A 385 -21.86 10.28 -49.89
N VAL A 386 -21.20 11.09 -49.01
CA VAL A 386 -21.44 12.50 -48.60
C VAL A 386 -21.95 12.71 -47.17
N SER A 387 -21.20 13.22 -46.37
CA SER A 387 -20.85 14.48 -45.67
C SER A 387 -20.30 14.19 -44.29
#